data_aa28b9bb6c37c24fe3c43a977348886f
#
_entry.id   aa28b9bb6c37c24fe3c43a977348886f
#
_cell.length_a   1.000
_cell.length_b   1.000
_cell.length_c   1.000
_cell.angle_alpha   90.00
_cell.angle_beta   90.00
_cell.angle_gamma   90.00
#
_symmetry.space_group_name_H-M   'P 1'
#
loop_
_entity.id
_entity.type
_entity.pdbx_description
1 polymer ?
#
loop_
_entity_poly.entity_id
_entity_poly.type
_entity_poly.pdbx_seq_one_letter_code
_entity_poly.pdbx_strand_id
1 'polypeptide(L)'
;MSEKEKTVFEGEREIPVYTECDLLVVGGGAAGHSAAVAAARAGCKNIVLMERYGYMGGDVTGGYVIMVPRLSFYNKQYVRGLQEEWFTRMESIPGAVLGPSGDEIGCEDPVLVNAWKNIHDCFSTNAKLPERLVRSVYFEPNQLKIEMDKMLLEHKDSIHVMCHSWGTRPIMDGDTIKGVYFESKEGRKAVLAKIVIDATGDGDIFRQTGCPYFGLADKLTRCATTALVWRIGGCNWDLFCEWKKTNHAAAAALHEGFSKVCGFRAAPLPGPTNDVCWINNWHPERDCSNLKDATETEMETRDTMRNAFLYDIAPQLGTRCSYRLDGEYVITPNDFAFPQEHEDVIAWHSTISFINDNCPIEIPYRAILPKKTENLLCPGRHISADEIGIDYVNLIPQCVGTGQAAGVAAAVAIADGTTAHKVNIKKVQDILARDQDVPLPRNPYTDPSYMQNVVDHEYGLYTQLAKNAREKAGYLSGVRQFGANQGEIVDSDSKSIKGGGDAQLNPNLIKATPQH
;
A
#
# COMPACT_ATOMS: atom_id res chain seq x y z
N MET A 1 40.16 0.15 7.76
CA MET A 1 39.91 -0.55 9.04
C MET A 1 38.60 -0.01 9.55
N SER A 2 37.55 -0.82 9.57
CA SER A 2 36.26 -0.40 10.16
C SER A 2 36.49 -0.22 11.66
N GLU A 3 36.16 0.97 12.19
CA GLU A 3 36.09 1.17 13.63
C GLU A 3 35.16 0.09 14.21
N LYS A 4 35.66 -0.64 15.17
CA LYS A 4 34.87 -1.63 15.90
C LYS A 4 33.76 -0.90 16.62
N GLU A 5 32.53 -1.23 16.32
CA GLU A 5 31.36 -0.66 16.99
C GLU A 5 31.48 -0.86 18.51
N LYS A 6 31.33 0.24 19.27
CA LYS A 6 31.29 0.15 20.72
C LYS A 6 30.01 -0.52 21.17
N THR A 7 30.10 -1.53 21.95
CA THR A 7 28.95 -2.27 22.50
C THR A 7 28.90 -2.16 24.02
N VAL A 8 27.72 -2.28 24.57
CA VAL A 8 27.44 -2.40 25.99
C VAL A 8 26.74 -3.73 26.22
N PHE A 9 27.18 -4.48 27.20
CA PHE A 9 26.53 -5.73 27.54
C PHE A 9 25.22 -5.47 28.29
N GLU A 10 24.10 -5.93 27.75
CA GLU A 10 22.83 -6.05 28.48
C GLU A 10 22.79 -7.44 29.13
N GLY A 11 22.76 -7.49 30.46
CA GLY A 11 22.75 -8.76 31.20
C GLY A 11 21.57 -9.66 30.82
N GLU A 12 21.73 -10.95 31.00
CA GLU A 12 20.62 -11.92 30.85
C GLU A 12 19.50 -11.61 31.82
N ARG A 13 18.26 -11.66 31.33
CA ARG A 13 17.06 -11.44 32.14
C ARG A 13 15.86 -12.18 31.58
N GLU A 14 14.97 -12.59 32.47
CA GLU A 14 13.63 -13.05 32.08
C GLU A 14 12.77 -11.87 31.65
N ILE A 15 12.05 -12.03 30.55
CA ILE A 15 11.13 -11.03 30.00
C ILE A 15 9.70 -11.41 30.38
N PRO A 16 8.95 -10.56 31.10
CA PRO A 16 7.56 -10.86 31.46
C PRO A 16 6.67 -11.04 30.24
N VAL A 17 5.84 -12.07 30.26
CA VAL A 17 4.76 -12.23 29.28
C VAL A 17 3.62 -11.32 29.68
N TYR A 18 3.25 -10.38 28.79
CA TYR A 18 2.15 -9.45 29.00
C TYR A 18 0.81 -10.15 28.79
N THR A 19 0.69 -10.92 27.71
CA THR A 19 -0.51 -11.70 27.39
C THR A 19 -0.18 -12.82 26.39
N GLU A 20 -1.12 -13.74 26.27
CA GLU A 20 -1.12 -14.79 25.25
C GLU A 20 -2.38 -14.65 24.37
N CYS A 21 -2.25 -14.89 23.07
CA CYS A 21 -3.32 -14.79 22.12
C CYS A 21 -3.29 -15.90 21.06
N ASP A 22 -4.37 -16.02 20.30
CA ASP A 22 -4.40 -16.92 19.15
C ASP A 22 -3.72 -16.27 17.95
N LEU A 23 -4.01 -14.98 17.72
CA LEU A 23 -3.45 -14.18 16.65
C LEU A 23 -2.82 -12.90 17.19
N LEU A 24 -1.54 -12.68 16.87
CA LEU A 24 -0.86 -11.41 17.09
C LEU A 24 -0.66 -10.69 15.76
N VAL A 25 -1.18 -9.49 15.63
CA VAL A 25 -0.92 -8.59 14.51
C VAL A 25 0.02 -7.48 14.97
N VAL A 26 1.20 -7.38 14.37
CA VAL A 26 2.23 -6.39 14.70
C VAL A 26 2.23 -5.29 13.66
N GLY A 27 1.83 -4.09 14.06
CA GLY A 27 1.61 -2.92 13.22
C GLY A 27 0.13 -2.70 12.90
N GLY A 28 -0.41 -1.56 13.30
CA GLY A 28 -1.80 -1.14 13.06
C GLY A 28 -2.01 -0.33 11.78
N GLY A 29 -1.08 -0.45 10.80
CA GLY A 29 -1.19 0.18 9.49
C GLY A 29 -2.34 -0.36 8.66
N ALA A 30 -2.40 0.03 7.37
CA ALA A 30 -3.46 -0.40 6.45
C ALA A 30 -3.66 -1.93 6.45
N ALA A 31 -2.56 -2.70 6.36
CA ALA A 31 -2.62 -4.15 6.37
C ALA A 31 -3.00 -4.73 7.74
N GLY A 32 -2.40 -4.21 8.82
CA GLY A 32 -2.64 -4.78 10.16
C GLY A 32 -4.03 -4.49 10.72
N HIS A 33 -4.53 -3.27 10.55
CA HIS A 33 -5.92 -2.94 10.89
C HIS A 33 -6.89 -3.88 10.14
N SER A 34 -6.69 -4.02 8.82
CA SER A 34 -7.54 -4.89 8.00
C SER A 34 -7.43 -6.36 8.41
N ALA A 35 -6.22 -6.83 8.76
CA ALA A 35 -6.01 -8.20 9.22
C ALA A 35 -6.75 -8.48 10.54
N ALA A 36 -6.67 -7.57 11.51
CA ALA A 36 -7.32 -7.74 12.80
C ALA A 36 -8.85 -7.77 12.66
N VAL A 37 -9.43 -6.82 11.93
CA VAL A 37 -10.89 -6.75 11.70
C VAL A 37 -11.36 -7.97 10.90
N ALA A 38 -10.66 -8.36 9.84
CA ALA A 38 -11.02 -9.51 9.01
C ALA A 38 -10.95 -10.83 9.79
N ALA A 39 -9.93 -11.01 10.63
CA ALA A 39 -9.82 -12.19 11.48
C ALA A 39 -10.96 -12.29 12.49
N ALA A 40 -11.35 -11.18 13.12
CA ALA A 40 -12.49 -11.15 14.04
C ALA A 40 -13.80 -11.51 13.33
N ARG A 41 -14.03 -10.97 12.13
CA ARG A 41 -15.19 -11.29 11.28
C ARG A 41 -15.19 -12.75 10.83
N ALA A 42 -14.01 -13.34 10.61
CA ALA A 42 -13.86 -14.75 10.29
C ALA A 42 -13.93 -15.69 11.51
N GLY A 43 -14.22 -15.14 12.71
CA GLY A 43 -14.51 -15.90 13.93
C GLY A 43 -13.35 -16.08 14.88
N CYS A 44 -12.17 -15.50 14.64
CA CYS A 44 -11.09 -15.49 15.63
C CYS A 44 -11.48 -14.64 16.85
N LYS A 45 -11.29 -15.15 18.07
CA LYS A 45 -11.79 -14.52 19.30
C LYS A 45 -10.73 -13.93 20.22
N ASN A 46 -9.48 -14.26 20.01
CA ASN A 46 -8.38 -13.82 20.86
C ASN A 46 -7.27 -13.23 20.00
N ILE A 47 -7.45 -11.97 19.60
CA ILE A 47 -6.59 -11.22 18.71
C ILE A 47 -5.93 -10.09 19.50
N VAL A 48 -4.62 -9.96 19.39
CA VAL A 48 -3.88 -8.77 19.83
C VAL A 48 -3.44 -7.98 18.60
N LEU A 49 -3.79 -6.68 18.55
CA LEU A 49 -3.29 -5.73 17.58
C LEU A 49 -2.34 -4.76 18.27
N MET A 50 -1.06 -4.84 17.92
CA MET A 50 0.02 -4.03 18.49
C MET A 50 0.42 -2.90 17.54
N GLU A 51 0.41 -1.65 18.03
CA GLU A 51 0.77 -0.46 17.25
C GLU A 51 1.71 0.45 18.04
N ARG A 52 2.76 0.93 17.37
CA ARG A 52 3.77 1.84 17.97
C ARG A 52 3.26 3.26 18.23
N TYR A 53 2.30 3.70 17.44
CA TYR A 53 1.65 5.00 17.61
C TYR A 53 0.34 4.90 18.40
N GLY A 54 -0.29 6.04 18.67
CA GLY A 54 -1.59 6.14 19.33
C GLY A 54 -2.77 6.19 18.35
N TYR A 55 -2.60 5.71 17.12
CA TYR A 55 -3.62 5.71 16.06
C TYR A 55 -3.38 4.58 15.06
N MET A 56 -4.44 4.18 14.35
CA MET A 56 -4.40 3.18 13.31
C MET A 56 -4.23 3.79 11.91
N GLY A 57 -3.87 2.97 10.94
CA GLY A 57 -3.81 3.29 9.52
C GLY A 57 -2.40 3.48 8.95
N GLY A 58 -1.38 3.70 9.78
CA GLY A 58 0.00 3.89 9.30
C GLY A 58 0.10 5.01 8.26
N ASP A 59 0.61 4.72 7.04
CA ASP A 59 0.77 5.73 6.00
C ASP A 59 -0.54 6.37 5.54
N VAL A 60 -1.66 5.68 5.65
CA VAL A 60 -2.98 6.18 5.24
C VAL A 60 -3.41 7.36 6.11
N THR A 61 -3.26 7.23 7.41
CA THR A 61 -3.73 8.21 8.39
C THR A 61 -2.62 8.99 9.06
N GLY A 62 -1.45 8.38 9.22
CA GLY A 62 -0.27 8.98 9.84
C GLY A 62 0.69 9.59 8.84
N GLY A 63 0.89 8.95 7.70
CA GLY A 63 1.72 9.45 6.60
C GLY A 63 0.98 10.38 5.64
N TYR A 64 -0.32 10.59 5.84
CA TYR A 64 -1.20 11.41 4.99
C TYR A 64 -1.19 11.02 3.50
N VAL A 65 -1.13 9.72 3.21
CA VAL A 65 -1.36 9.23 1.85
C VAL A 65 -2.88 9.19 1.61
N ILE A 66 -3.45 10.35 1.35
CA ILE A 66 -4.91 10.58 1.37
C ILE A 66 -5.59 10.40 0.02
N MET A 67 -4.87 9.95 -0.98
CA MET A 67 -5.41 9.67 -2.31
C MET A 67 -5.25 8.20 -2.64
N VAL A 68 -6.36 7.54 -2.93
CA VAL A 68 -6.41 6.13 -3.35
C VAL A 68 -7.01 6.05 -4.73
N PRO A 69 -6.20 5.85 -5.78
CA PRO A 69 -6.67 5.84 -7.15
C PRO A 69 -7.10 4.45 -7.61
N ARG A 70 -8.01 4.42 -8.58
CA ARG A 70 -8.27 3.28 -9.46
C ARG A 70 -8.69 2.00 -8.74
N LEU A 71 -9.74 2.13 -7.94
CA LEU A 71 -10.38 1.01 -7.23
C LEU A 71 -11.31 0.20 -8.14
N SER A 72 -11.58 0.70 -9.36
CA SER A 72 -12.45 0.07 -10.35
C SER A 72 -11.75 -0.10 -11.69
N PHE A 73 -12.29 -1.00 -12.49
CA PHE A 73 -11.89 -1.24 -13.87
C PHE A 73 -13.16 -1.33 -14.71
N TYR A 74 -13.24 -0.55 -15.78
CA TYR A 74 -14.49 -0.33 -16.51
C TYR A 74 -15.64 0.09 -15.57
N ASN A 75 -16.74 -0.66 -15.57
CA ASN A 75 -17.91 -0.41 -14.75
C ASN A 75 -17.99 -1.29 -13.49
N LYS A 76 -16.89 -1.95 -13.12
CA LYS A 76 -16.81 -2.84 -11.95
C LYS A 76 -15.77 -2.36 -10.97
N GLN A 77 -16.13 -2.33 -9.71
CA GLN A 77 -15.21 -2.06 -8.62
C GLN A 77 -14.57 -3.36 -8.15
N TYR A 78 -13.26 -3.49 -8.37
CA TYR A 78 -12.47 -4.68 -8.01
C TYR A 78 -11.89 -4.58 -6.61
N VAL A 79 -11.57 -3.39 -6.15
CA VAL A 79 -11.09 -3.16 -4.79
C VAL A 79 -12.29 -2.84 -3.91
N ARG A 80 -12.76 -3.84 -3.19
CA ARG A 80 -13.90 -3.80 -2.28
C ARG A 80 -13.50 -4.23 -0.86
N GLY A 81 -14.41 -4.81 -0.11
CA GLY A 81 -14.17 -5.26 1.25
C GLY A 81 -13.86 -4.10 2.19
N LEU A 82 -12.89 -4.28 3.08
CA LEU A 82 -12.55 -3.29 4.08
C LEU A 82 -12.08 -1.95 3.50
N GLN A 83 -11.45 -1.95 2.31
CA GLN A 83 -11.03 -0.71 1.66
C GLN A 83 -12.21 0.18 1.29
N GLU A 84 -13.26 -0.39 0.72
CA GLU A 84 -14.45 0.38 0.37
C GLU A 84 -15.26 0.74 1.61
N GLU A 85 -15.30 -0.12 2.60
CA GLU A 85 -15.98 0.15 3.86
C GLU A 85 -15.41 1.38 4.58
N TRP A 86 -14.10 1.62 4.53
CA TRP A 86 -13.51 2.83 5.08
C TRP A 86 -14.12 4.10 4.48
N PHE A 87 -14.31 4.12 3.18
CA PHE A 87 -14.84 5.30 2.49
C PHE A 87 -16.35 5.44 2.69
N THR A 88 -17.10 4.35 2.56
CA THR A 88 -18.57 4.39 2.72
C THR A 88 -18.99 4.81 4.12
N ARG A 89 -18.23 4.45 5.14
CA ARG A 89 -18.46 4.93 6.53
C ARG A 89 -18.30 6.45 6.65
N MET A 90 -17.48 7.06 5.81
CA MET A 90 -17.21 8.51 5.85
C MET A 90 -18.04 9.33 4.85
N GLU A 91 -18.67 8.73 3.86
CA GLU A 91 -19.39 9.45 2.79
C GLU A 91 -20.51 10.37 3.29
N SER A 92 -21.12 10.05 4.42
CA SER A 92 -22.13 10.90 5.06
C SER A 92 -21.56 12.12 5.79
N ILE A 93 -20.23 12.20 5.96
CA ILE A 93 -19.55 13.26 6.69
C ILE A 93 -19.10 14.32 5.68
N PRO A 94 -19.58 15.57 5.77
CA PRO A 94 -19.21 16.61 4.83
C PRO A 94 -17.69 16.83 4.77
N GLY A 95 -17.13 16.79 3.57
CA GLY A 95 -15.71 17.02 3.34
C GLY A 95 -14.78 15.85 3.74
N ALA A 96 -15.32 14.69 4.12
CA ALA A 96 -14.50 13.55 4.50
C ALA A 96 -14.04 12.70 3.32
N VAL A 97 -14.81 12.66 2.23
CA VAL A 97 -14.51 11.89 1.01
C VAL A 97 -14.81 12.71 -0.22
N LEU A 98 -13.92 12.70 -1.20
CA LEU A 98 -14.08 13.29 -2.52
C LEU A 98 -13.73 12.26 -3.59
N GLY A 99 -14.64 11.98 -4.49
CA GLY A 99 -14.42 11.06 -5.62
C GLY A 99 -15.73 10.68 -6.29
N PRO A 100 -15.69 10.09 -7.50
CA PRO A 100 -16.88 9.62 -8.18
C PRO A 100 -17.68 8.64 -7.33
N SER A 101 -18.99 8.74 -7.35
CA SER A 101 -19.88 7.80 -6.67
C SER A 101 -19.93 6.44 -7.38
N GLY A 102 -20.48 5.42 -6.70
CA GLY A 102 -20.65 4.09 -7.29
C GLY A 102 -21.45 4.10 -8.60
N ASP A 103 -22.46 4.99 -8.72
CA ASP A 103 -23.31 5.11 -9.91
C ASP A 103 -22.61 5.80 -11.10
N GLU A 104 -21.53 6.54 -10.84
CA GLU A 104 -20.73 7.20 -11.88
C GLU A 104 -19.64 6.31 -12.46
N ILE A 105 -19.33 5.18 -11.84
CA ILE A 105 -18.27 4.27 -12.28
C ILE A 105 -18.56 3.74 -13.68
N GLY A 106 -17.58 3.88 -14.58
CA GLY A 106 -17.69 3.43 -15.96
C GLY A 106 -18.40 4.43 -16.89
N CYS A 107 -18.82 5.58 -16.39
CA CYS A 107 -19.43 6.64 -17.21
C CYS A 107 -18.43 7.14 -18.26
N GLU A 108 -18.90 7.28 -19.50
CA GLU A 108 -18.15 7.80 -20.64
C GLU A 108 -18.66 9.18 -21.10
N ASP A 109 -19.61 9.78 -20.38
CA ASP A 109 -20.07 11.13 -20.68
C ASP A 109 -18.90 12.12 -20.59
N PRO A 110 -18.48 12.75 -21.69
CA PRO A 110 -17.32 13.62 -21.70
C PRO A 110 -17.47 14.86 -20.80
N VAL A 111 -18.69 15.30 -20.52
CA VAL A 111 -18.92 16.44 -19.62
C VAL A 111 -18.56 16.03 -18.18
N LEU A 112 -19.09 14.88 -17.73
CA LEU A 112 -18.86 14.37 -16.40
C LEU A 112 -17.40 13.89 -16.23
N VAL A 113 -16.87 13.15 -17.22
CA VAL A 113 -15.46 12.71 -17.22
C VAL A 113 -14.52 13.91 -17.12
N ASN A 114 -14.73 14.96 -17.90
CA ASN A 114 -13.90 16.16 -17.85
C ASN A 114 -14.07 16.95 -16.54
N ALA A 115 -15.25 16.96 -15.95
CA ALA A 115 -15.46 17.60 -14.65
C ALA A 115 -14.58 16.96 -13.57
N TRP A 116 -14.59 15.65 -13.44
CA TRP A 116 -13.74 14.91 -12.50
C TRP A 116 -12.27 14.97 -12.87
N LYS A 117 -11.91 14.83 -14.14
CA LYS A 117 -10.53 14.93 -14.63
C LYS A 117 -9.91 16.29 -14.34
N ASN A 118 -10.69 17.37 -14.35
CA ASN A 118 -10.20 18.70 -13.99
C ASN A 118 -9.75 18.79 -12.52
N ILE A 119 -10.34 17.98 -11.64
CA ILE A 119 -9.90 17.90 -10.25
C ILE A 119 -8.60 17.11 -10.17
N HIS A 120 -8.55 15.94 -10.78
CA HIS A 120 -7.34 15.11 -10.85
C HIS A 120 -7.46 14.01 -11.92
N ASP A 121 -6.40 13.78 -12.69
CA ASP A 121 -6.38 12.78 -13.77
C ASP A 121 -6.65 11.34 -13.30
N CYS A 122 -6.45 11.04 -12.01
CA CYS A 122 -6.73 9.72 -11.45
C CYS A 122 -8.20 9.32 -11.44
N PHE A 123 -9.12 10.25 -11.66
CA PHE A 123 -10.55 9.95 -11.75
C PHE A 123 -10.99 9.44 -13.12
N SER A 124 -10.10 9.42 -14.11
CA SER A 124 -10.39 8.87 -15.44
C SER A 124 -9.38 7.77 -15.80
N THR A 125 -9.73 6.93 -16.76
CA THR A 125 -8.83 5.93 -17.29
C THR A 125 -7.77 6.54 -18.20
N ASN A 126 -6.71 5.78 -18.48
CA ASN A 126 -5.63 6.19 -19.34
C ASN A 126 -6.09 6.37 -20.81
N ALA A 127 -5.40 7.25 -21.56
CA ALA A 127 -5.70 7.74 -22.90
C ALA A 127 -5.74 6.70 -24.04
N LYS A 128 -5.44 5.43 -23.78
CA LYS A 128 -5.50 4.38 -24.83
C LYS A 128 -6.87 3.73 -24.99
N LEU A 129 -7.75 3.95 -24.02
CA LEU A 129 -9.12 3.49 -24.00
C LEU A 129 -10.05 4.70 -23.96
N PRO A 130 -11.32 4.56 -24.33
CA PRO A 130 -12.31 5.61 -24.09
C PRO A 130 -12.20 6.07 -22.64
N GLU A 131 -12.01 7.35 -22.42
CA GLU A 131 -11.94 7.91 -21.07
C GLU A 131 -13.27 7.66 -20.35
N ARG A 132 -13.19 7.12 -19.16
CA ARG A 132 -14.34 6.83 -18.32
C ARG A 132 -14.01 7.03 -16.86
N LEU A 133 -15.00 7.25 -16.05
CA LEU A 133 -14.81 7.43 -14.62
C LEU A 133 -14.44 6.12 -13.93
N VAL A 134 -13.43 6.19 -13.08
CA VAL A 134 -13.01 5.11 -12.19
C VAL A 134 -13.23 5.52 -10.73
N ARG A 135 -13.53 4.55 -9.88
CA ARG A 135 -13.55 4.78 -8.43
C ARG A 135 -12.15 5.17 -7.98
N SER A 136 -11.98 6.40 -7.56
CA SER A 136 -10.78 6.95 -6.94
C SER A 136 -11.21 7.94 -5.89
N VAL A 137 -10.51 8.02 -4.77
CA VAL A 137 -10.94 8.84 -3.63
C VAL A 137 -9.80 9.65 -3.04
N TYR A 138 -10.12 10.89 -2.65
CA TYR A 138 -9.42 11.64 -1.62
C TYR A 138 -10.23 11.58 -0.33
N PHE A 139 -9.57 11.53 0.81
CA PHE A 139 -10.27 11.42 2.10
C PHE A 139 -9.55 12.19 3.21
N GLU A 140 -10.32 12.51 4.26
CA GLU A 140 -9.80 13.17 5.45
C GLU A 140 -9.15 12.15 6.39
N PRO A 141 -7.81 12.18 6.59
CA PRO A 141 -7.10 11.15 7.34
C PRO A 141 -7.47 11.11 8.82
N ASN A 142 -7.83 12.24 9.42
CA ASN A 142 -8.22 12.27 10.81
C ASN A 142 -9.61 11.68 11.04
N GLN A 143 -10.52 11.85 10.07
CA GLN A 143 -11.82 11.18 10.12
C GLN A 143 -11.66 9.67 9.95
N LEU A 144 -10.76 9.23 9.08
CA LEU A 144 -10.48 7.81 8.89
C LEU A 144 -9.90 7.17 10.17
N LYS A 145 -9.04 7.86 10.93
CA LYS A 145 -8.58 7.36 12.25
C LYS A 145 -9.77 7.01 13.16
N ILE A 146 -10.75 7.90 13.22
CA ILE A 146 -11.95 7.71 14.05
C ILE A 146 -12.75 6.49 13.59
N GLU A 147 -12.95 6.34 12.27
CA GLU A 147 -13.69 5.19 11.74
C GLU A 147 -12.94 3.87 11.94
N MET A 148 -11.61 3.87 11.78
CA MET A 148 -10.80 2.68 12.10
C MET A 148 -10.91 2.27 13.57
N ASP A 149 -10.86 3.23 14.49
CA ASP A 149 -11.07 2.95 15.92
C ASP A 149 -12.46 2.37 16.19
N LYS A 150 -13.51 2.93 15.56
CA LYS A 150 -14.88 2.39 15.65
C LYS A 150 -14.98 0.95 15.16
N MET A 151 -14.34 0.63 14.02
CA MET A 151 -14.31 -0.73 13.48
C MET A 151 -13.66 -1.71 14.45
N LEU A 152 -12.59 -1.32 15.15
CA LEU A 152 -11.98 -2.14 16.20
C LEU A 152 -12.88 -2.30 17.42
N LEU A 153 -13.54 -1.21 17.86
CA LEU A 153 -14.46 -1.22 18.99
C LEU A 153 -15.71 -2.08 18.73
N GLU A 154 -16.18 -2.20 17.49
CA GLU A 154 -17.24 -3.14 17.08
C GLU A 154 -16.85 -4.59 17.37
N HIS A 155 -15.55 -4.88 17.47
CA HIS A 155 -14.99 -6.21 17.74
C HIS A 155 -14.19 -6.28 19.06
N LYS A 156 -14.44 -5.38 20.02
CA LYS A 156 -13.69 -5.27 21.29
C LYS A 156 -13.63 -6.56 22.12
N ASP A 157 -14.62 -7.44 21.96
CA ASP A 157 -14.65 -8.73 22.65
C ASP A 157 -13.72 -9.79 22.00
N SER A 158 -13.19 -9.48 20.82
CA SER A 158 -12.29 -10.36 20.06
C SER A 158 -10.92 -9.73 19.79
N ILE A 159 -10.83 -8.39 19.75
CA ILE A 159 -9.60 -7.66 19.46
C ILE A 159 -9.18 -6.85 20.68
N HIS A 160 -7.98 -7.14 21.18
CA HIS A 160 -7.30 -6.34 22.18
C HIS A 160 -6.26 -5.44 21.50
N VAL A 161 -6.46 -4.12 21.56
CA VAL A 161 -5.57 -3.14 20.94
C VAL A 161 -4.51 -2.68 21.95
N MET A 162 -3.25 -2.69 21.51
CA MET A 162 -2.09 -2.21 22.27
C MET A 162 -1.41 -1.07 21.51
N CYS A 163 -1.80 0.17 21.78
CA CYS A 163 -1.10 1.35 21.29
C CYS A 163 0.20 1.63 22.05
N HIS A 164 1.08 2.44 21.48
CA HIS A 164 2.39 2.82 22.06
C HIS A 164 3.25 1.61 22.45
N SER A 165 3.13 0.54 21.66
CA SER A 165 3.79 -0.73 21.85
C SER A 165 4.57 -1.10 20.60
N TRP A 166 5.89 -1.05 20.66
CA TRP A 166 6.75 -1.31 19.52
C TRP A 166 7.22 -2.76 19.51
N GLY A 167 6.71 -3.57 18.57
CA GLY A 167 7.21 -4.92 18.32
C GLY A 167 8.66 -4.87 17.84
N THR A 168 9.55 -5.56 18.54
CA THR A 168 11.00 -5.40 18.33
C THR A 168 11.71 -6.67 17.86
N ARG A 169 11.31 -7.83 18.36
CA ARG A 169 11.96 -9.11 18.05
C ARG A 169 10.97 -10.28 18.05
N PRO A 170 11.11 -11.24 17.11
CA PRO A 170 10.36 -12.49 17.18
C PRO A 170 10.84 -13.36 18.35
N ILE A 171 9.93 -14.14 18.91
CA ILE A 171 10.19 -15.26 19.81
C ILE A 171 10.11 -16.52 18.96
N MET A 172 11.23 -17.22 18.83
CA MET A 172 11.34 -18.37 17.93
C MET A 172 11.50 -19.68 18.71
N ASP A 173 10.91 -20.76 18.18
CA ASP A 173 11.17 -22.14 18.55
C ASP A 173 11.52 -22.93 17.28
N GLY A 174 12.81 -23.09 17.03
CA GLY A 174 13.29 -23.53 15.72
C GLY A 174 12.85 -22.55 14.62
N ASP A 175 12.20 -23.05 13.59
CA ASP A 175 11.68 -22.26 12.48
C ASP A 175 10.26 -21.74 12.74
N THR A 176 9.68 -21.97 13.92
CA THR A 176 8.32 -21.54 14.25
C THR A 176 8.34 -20.29 15.11
N ILE A 177 7.62 -19.24 14.69
CA ILE A 177 7.40 -18.07 15.52
C ILE A 177 6.36 -18.38 16.61
N LYS A 178 6.64 -17.95 17.84
CA LYS A 178 5.79 -18.18 19.04
C LYS A 178 5.29 -16.89 19.65
N GLY A 179 5.68 -15.76 19.12
CA GLY A 179 5.29 -14.45 19.65
C GLY A 179 6.32 -13.38 19.31
N VAL A 180 6.19 -12.24 19.98
CA VAL A 180 7.02 -11.05 19.73
C VAL A 180 7.34 -10.36 21.05
N TYR A 181 8.61 -9.95 21.22
CA TYR A 181 9.01 -8.98 22.22
C TYR A 181 8.63 -7.57 21.78
N PHE A 182 8.17 -6.76 22.71
CA PHE A 182 7.86 -5.36 22.45
C PHE A 182 8.41 -4.42 23.51
N GLU A 183 8.61 -3.17 23.15
CA GLU A 183 8.96 -2.08 24.05
C GLU A 183 7.74 -1.15 24.26
N SER A 184 7.57 -0.71 25.48
CA SER A 184 6.58 0.31 25.85
C SER A 184 7.09 1.14 27.03
N LYS A 185 6.30 2.10 27.51
CA LYS A 185 6.65 2.82 28.76
C LYS A 185 6.74 1.91 29.99
N GLU A 186 6.17 0.73 29.94
CA GLU A 186 6.27 -0.27 30.99
C GLU A 186 7.54 -1.13 30.88
N GLY A 187 8.40 -0.84 29.91
CA GLY A 187 9.61 -1.60 29.57
C GLY A 187 9.35 -2.73 28.59
N ARG A 188 10.35 -3.62 28.46
CA ARG A 188 10.30 -4.78 27.55
C ARG A 188 9.41 -5.87 28.12
N LYS A 189 8.46 -6.34 27.30
CA LYS A 189 7.58 -7.46 27.59
C LYS A 189 7.42 -8.35 26.35
N ALA A 190 6.68 -9.44 26.47
CA ALA A 190 6.40 -10.39 25.41
C ALA A 190 4.89 -10.58 25.21
N VAL A 191 4.47 -10.80 23.98
CA VAL A 191 3.15 -11.39 23.63
C VAL A 191 3.42 -12.74 22.98
N LEU A 192 2.83 -13.81 23.53
CA LEU A 192 2.88 -15.13 22.92
C LEU A 192 1.66 -15.34 22.02
N ALA A 193 1.85 -16.01 20.88
CA ALA A 193 0.79 -16.21 19.90
C ALA A 193 0.95 -17.54 19.14
N LYS A 194 -0.18 -18.09 18.67
CA LYS A 194 -0.20 -19.25 17.78
C LYS A 194 0.21 -18.88 16.36
N ILE A 195 -0.27 -17.74 15.86
CA ILE A 195 0.07 -17.16 14.55
C ILE A 195 0.41 -15.70 14.74
N VAL A 196 1.41 -15.22 14.00
CA VAL A 196 1.84 -13.82 13.97
C VAL A 196 1.65 -13.27 12.55
N ILE A 197 1.12 -12.06 12.45
CA ILE A 197 1.10 -11.27 11.22
C ILE A 197 2.08 -10.11 11.40
N ASP A 198 3.15 -10.09 10.60
CA ASP A 198 4.03 -8.93 10.48
C ASP A 198 3.39 -7.94 9.50
N ALA A 199 2.80 -6.87 10.04
CA ALA A 199 2.23 -5.76 9.29
C ALA A 199 2.96 -4.44 9.58
N THR A 200 4.22 -4.51 10.01
CA THR A 200 5.05 -3.35 10.37
C THR A 200 5.38 -2.45 9.17
N GLY A 201 5.26 -2.98 7.96
CA GLY A 201 5.52 -2.29 6.70
C GLY A 201 7.00 -2.23 6.32
N ASP A 202 7.90 -2.45 7.27
CA ASP A 202 9.35 -2.41 7.08
C ASP A 202 10.02 -3.76 7.39
N GLY A 203 9.22 -4.80 7.69
CA GLY A 203 9.71 -6.14 8.00
C GLY A 203 10.45 -6.22 9.33
N ASP A 204 10.01 -5.46 10.32
CA ASP A 204 10.70 -5.39 11.62
C ASP A 204 10.75 -6.74 12.32
N ILE A 205 9.79 -7.62 12.03
CA ILE A 205 9.72 -8.97 12.61
C ILE A 205 10.33 -10.02 11.68
N PHE A 206 9.87 -10.13 10.42
CA PHE A 206 10.30 -11.25 9.55
C PHE A 206 11.82 -11.25 9.29
N ARG A 207 12.45 -10.08 9.18
CA ARG A 207 13.90 -10.00 8.96
C ARG A 207 14.74 -10.64 10.07
N GLN A 208 14.16 -10.79 11.23
CA GLN A 208 14.85 -11.33 12.40
C GLN A 208 14.50 -12.81 12.67
N THR A 209 13.67 -13.44 11.85
CA THR A 209 13.30 -14.87 11.97
C THR A 209 14.27 -15.80 11.25
N GLY A 210 15.20 -15.26 10.45
CA GLY A 210 16.09 -16.04 9.60
C GLY A 210 15.51 -16.37 8.22
N CYS A 211 14.30 -15.87 7.89
CA CYS A 211 13.78 -15.99 6.53
C CYS A 211 14.52 -15.06 5.56
N PRO A 212 14.64 -15.43 4.28
CA PRO A 212 15.25 -14.58 3.28
C PRO A 212 14.40 -13.33 3.00
N TYR A 213 15.07 -12.24 2.66
CA TYR A 213 14.42 -10.98 2.30
C TYR A 213 15.27 -10.16 1.33
N PHE A 214 14.59 -9.29 0.57
CA PHE A 214 15.26 -8.32 -0.30
C PHE A 214 15.58 -7.04 0.48
N GLY A 215 16.71 -6.43 0.14
CA GLY A 215 17.14 -5.15 0.69
C GLY A 215 16.31 -3.97 0.17
N LEU A 216 16.84 -2.78 0.42
CA LEU A 216 16.24 -1.53 -0.06
C LEU A 216 16.14 -1.51 -1.57
N ALA A 217 15.09 -0.88 -2.08
CA ALA A 217 14.91 -0.69 -3.52
C ALA A 217 15.94 0.31 -4.08
N ASP A 218 16.26 0.17 -5.38
CA ASP A 218 17.10 1.11 -6.09
C ASP A 218 16.52 2.52 -6.00
N LYS A 219 17.36 3.50 -5.72
CA LYS A 219 17.02 4.93 -5.59
C LYS A 219 16.32 5.51 -6.82
N LEU A 220 16.43 4.86 -7.98
CA LEU A 220 15.77 5.28 -9.21
C LEU A 220 14.31 4.81 -9.30
N THR A 221 13.84 4.00 -8.36
CA THR A 221 12.45 3.55 -8.34
C THR A 221 11.59 4.46 -7.44
N ARG A 222 10.31 4.58 -7.77
CA ARG A 222 9.36 5.31 -6.93
C ARG A 222 9.28 4.71 -5.51
N CYS A 223 9.48 3.42 -5.39
CA CYS A 223 9.51 2.69 -4.11
C CYS A 223 10.57 3.18 -3.15
N ALA A 224 11.73 3.62 -3.65
CA ALA A 224 12.84 4.06 -2.82
C ALA A 224 12.59 5.42 -2.15
N THR A 225 11.44 6.06 -2.42
CA THR A 225 11.16 7.39 -1.90
C THR A 225 10.48 7.36 -0.55
N THR A 226 10.79 8.36 0.25
CA THR A 226 10.11 8.65 1.52
C THR A 226 9.50 10.04 1.48
N ALA A 227 8.55 10.32 2.35
CA ALA A 227 7.86 11.60 2.41
C ALA A 227 7.55 12.00 3.85
N LEU A 228 7.61 13.29 4.12
CA LEU A 228 6.86 13.91 5.20
C LEU A 228 5.81 14.82 4.56
N VAL A 229 4.61 14.35 4.49
CA VAL A 229 3.51 15.05 3.82
C VAL A 229 2.98 16.17 4.71
N TRP A 230 2.54 17.27 4.10
CA TRP A 230 1.81 18.33 4.79
C TRP A 230 0.64 18.81 3.95
N ARG A 231 -0.24 19.56 4.58
CA ARG A 231 -1.36 20.23 3.91
C ARG A 231 -1.30 21.73 4.14
N ILE A 232 -1.72 22.48 3.13
CA ILE A 232 -1.85 23.94 3.19
C ILE A 232 -3.32 24.31 3.08
N GLY A 233 -3.74 25.26 3.89
CA GLY A 233 -5.08 25.81 3.90
C GLY A 233 -5.20 27.13 3.14
N GLY A 234 -6.41 27.67 3.06
CA GLY A 234 -6.69 28.93 2.38
C GLY A 234 -6.56 28.83 0.86
N CYS A 235 -6.61 27.64 0.31
CA CYS A 235 -6.62 27.38 -1.14
C CYS A 235 -8.02 27.65 -1.72
N ASN A 236 -8.09 27.69 -3.06
CA ASN A 236 -9.31 27.53 -3.81
C ASN A 236 -9.00 26.66 -5.02
N TRP A 237 -9.21 25.35 -4.85
CA TRP A 237 -8.82 24.36 -5.85
C TRP A 237 -9.64 24.48 -7.12
N ASP A 238 -10.93 24.78 -7.02
CA ASP A 238 -11.79 24.97 -8.17
C ASP A 238 -11.32 26.16 -9.03
N LEU A 239 -11.00 27.27 -8.39
CA LEU A 239 -10.44 28.45 -9.07
C LEU A 239 -9.10 28.12 -9.73
N PHE A 240 -8.25 27.36 -9.07
CA PHE A 240 -6.97 26.89 -9.63
C PHE A 240 -7.20 26.00 -10.85
N CYS A 241 -8.15 25.08 -10.79
CA CYS A 241 -8.50 24.20 -11.92
C CYS A 241 -9.01 25.00 -13.11
N GLU A 242 -9.88 25.99 -12.89
CA GLU A 242 -10.36 26.88 -13.97
C GLU A 242 -9.22 27.70 -14.58
N TRP A 243 -8.37 28.29 -13.75
CA TRP A 243 -7.21 29.03 -14.22
C TRP A 243 -6.25 28.15 -15.02
N LYS A 244 -6.01 26.93 -14.58
CA LYS A 244 -5.11 25.98 -15.24
C LYS A 244 -5.54 25.66 -16.66
N LYS A 245 -6.84 25.64 -16.96
CA LYS A 245 -7.39 25.33 -18.31
C LYS A 245 -6.85 26.25 -19.40
N THR A 246 -6.56 27.50 -19.07
CA THR A 246 -6.08 28.50 -20.02
C THR A 246 -4.61 28.91 -19.78
N ASN A 247 -3.98 28.41 -18.71
CA ASN A 247 -2.64 28.80 -18.29
C ASN A 247 -1.71 27.59 -18.06
N HIS A 248 -1.74 26.61 -18.96
CA HIS A 248 -1.01 25.34 -18.79
C HIS A 248 0.49 25.52 -18.51
N ALA A 249 1.16 26.41 -19.26
CA ALA A 249 2.59 26.67 -19.06
C ALA A 249 2.91 27.28 -17.69
N ALA A 250 2.05 28.18 -17.22
CA ALA A 250 2.22 28.80 -15.90
C ALA A 250 1.92 27.79 -14.78
N ALA A 251 0.94 26.91 -14.95
CA ALA A 251 0.65 25.85 -14.00
C ALA A 251 1.82 24.84 -13.90
N ALA A 252 2.42 24.46 -15.04
CA ALA A 252 3.62 23.61 -15.05
C ALA A 252 4.81 24.30 -14.36
N ALA A 253 5.04 25.58 -14.61
CA ALA A 253 6.08 26.35 -13.96
C ALA A 253 5.85 26.50 -12.45
N LEU A 254 4.60 26.55 -12.00
CA LEU A 254 4.26 26.56 -10.58
C LEU A 254 4.67 25.25 -9.90
N HIS A 255 4.37 24.11 -10.48
CA HIS A 255 4.79 22.80 -9.98
C HIS A 255 6.31 22.65 -9.91
N GLU A 256 7.01 23.08 -10.94
CA GLU A 256 8.48 23.07 -10.98
C GLU A 256 9.06 24.04 -9.93
N GLY A 257 8.50 25.23 -9.81
CA GLY A 257 8.89 26.23 -8.83
C GLY A 257 8.70 25.75 -7.40
N PHE A 258 7.60 25.03 -7.15
CA PHE A 258 7.32 24.44 -5.83
C PHE A 258 8.42 23.43 -5.44
N SER A 259 8.79 22.51 -6.33
CA SER A 259 9.88 21.55 -6.12
C SER A 259 11.24 22.24 -5.91
N LYS A 260 11.52 23.30 -6.66
CA LYS A 260 12.77 24.08 -6.50
C LYS A 260 12.85 24.75 -5.12
N VAL A 261 11.75 25.29 -4.63
CA VAL A 261 11.71 25.94 -3.31
C VAL A 261 11.90 24.91 -2.20
N CYS A 262 11.30 23.73 -2.35
CA CYS A 262 11.44 22.65 -1.37
C CYS A 262 12.83 22.00 -1.36
N GLY A 263 13.56 22.06 -2.47
CA GLY A 263 14.82 21.31 -2.63
C GLY A 263 14.65 19.82 -2.90
N PHE A 264 13.40 19.36 -2.97
CA PHE A 264 13.01 18.00 -3.34
C PHE A 264 11.69 18.05 -4.10
N ARG A 265 11.32 16.96 -4.74
CA ARG A 265 10.08 16.94 -5.47
C ARG A 265 8.86 17.10 -4.54
N ALA A 266 8.03 18.06 -4.85
CA ALA A 266 6.77 18.30 -4.16
C ALA A 266 5.68 18.73 -5.16
N ALA A 267 4.49 18.19 -5.01
CA ALA A 267 3.36 18.49 -5.88
C ALA A 267 2.12 18.83 -5.06
N PRO A 268 1.52 20.02 -5.24
CA PRO A 268 0.22 20.33 -4.70
C PRO A 268 -0.86 19.52 -5.45
N LEU A 269 -1.70 18.85 -4.69
CA LEU A 269 -2.81 18.04 -5.15
C LEU A 269 -4.08 18.45 -4.38
N PRO A 270 -5.28 18.14 -4.87
CA PRO A 270 -6.50 18.43 -4.13
C PRO A 270 -6.51 17.69 -2.79
N GLY A 271 -7.17 18.26 -1.81
CA GLY A 271 -7.63 17.56 -0.62
C GLY A 271 -9.08 17.10 -0.81
N PRO A 272 -9.71 16.56 0.22
CA PRO A 272 -11.13 16.21 0.19
C PRO A 272 -12.06 17.44 0.21
N THR A 273 -11.53 18.63 0.51
CA THR A 273 -12.22 19.91 0.49
C THR A 273 -11.53 20.90 -0.44
N ASN A 274 -12.28 21.90 -0.93
CA ASN A 274 -11.78 22.86 -1.91
C ASN A 274 -10.71 23.82 -1.35
N ASP A 275 -10.68 24.04 -0.05
CA ASP A 275 -9.84 25.03 0.64
C ASP A 275 -8.54 24.47 1.23
N VAL A 276 -8.30 23.17 1.07
CA VAL A 276 -7.09 22.48 1.54
C VAL A 276 -6.39 21.75 0.39
N CYS A 277 -5.12 22.04 0.19
CA CYS A 277 -4.25 21.30 -0.72
C CYS A 277 -3.38 20.30 0.04
N TRP A 278 -3.23 19.14 -0.53
CA TRP A 278 -2.32 18.10 -0.07
C TRP A 278 -0.99 18.17 -0.82
N ILE A 279 0.12 18.29 -0.09
CA ILE A 279 1.45 18.39 -0.67
C ILE A 279 2.13 17.03 -0.62
N ASN A 280 1.99 16.30 -1.71
CA ASN A 280 2.71 15.04 -1.89
C ASN A 280 4.17 15.32 -2.25
N ASN A 281 5.10 14.70 -1.56
CA ASN A 281 6.53 14.95 -1.75
C ASN A 281 7.34 13.65 -1.75
N TRP A 282 8.60 13.74 -2.22
CA TRP A 282 9.48 12.59 -2.40
C TRP A 282 10.92 12.96 -2.10
N HIS A 283 11.52 12.23 -1.18
CA HIS A 283 12.94 12.29 -0.86
C HIS A 283 13.61 10.99 -1.34
N PRO A 284 14.17 10.95 -2.56
CA PRO A 284 14.63 9.70 -3.18
C PRO A 284 15.94 9.16 -2.61
N GLU A 285 16.71 10.00 -1.91
CA GLU A 285 18.04 9.65 -1.40
C GLU A 285 18.06 9.31 0.09
N ARG A 286 16.90 9.21 0.72
CA ARG A 286 16.76 8.96 2.16
C ARG A 286 16.34 7.53 2.44
N ASP A 287 17.04 6.93 3.37
CA ASP A 287 16.73 5.59 3.89
C ASP A 287 16.06 5.69 5.26
N CYS A 288 14.74 5.62 5.28
CA CYS A 288 13.99 5.68 6.54
C CYS A 288 14.16 4.46 7.46
N SER A 289 14.89 3.45 7.03
CA SER A 289 15.28 2.35 7.92
C SER A 289 16.41 2.70 8.86
N ASN A 290 17.08 3.84 8.65
CA ASN A 290 18.11 4.34 9.57
C ASN A 290 17.66 5.63 10.27
N LEU A 291 18.11 5.73 11.52
CA LEU A 291 17.70 6.83 12.43
C LEU A 291 18.12 8.21 11.92
N LYS A 292 19.31 8.31 11.33
CA LYS A 292 19.86 9.58 10.84
C LYS A 292 19.00 10.14 9.70
N ASP A 293 18.81 9.36 8.64
CA ASP A 293 18.07 9.79 7.46
C ASP A 293 16.61 10.10 7.80
N ALA A 294 15.98 9.27 8.64
CA ALA A 294 14.62 9.53 9.12
C ALA A 294 14.53 10.88 9.86
N THR A 295 15.45 11.14 10.80
CA THR A 295 15.47 12.38 11.56
C THR A 295 15.73 13.59 10.67
N GLU A 296 16.74 13.52 9.80
CA GLU A 296 17.07 14.60 8.88
C GLU A 296 15.92 14.90 7.91
N THR A 297 15.28 13.87 7.37
CA THR A 297 14.10 14.05 6.48
C THR A 297 13.00 14.84 7.17
N GLU A 298 12.67 14.48 8.42
CA GLU A 298 11.64 15.22 9.17
C GLU A 298 12.03 16.67 9.43
N MET A 299 13.25 16.91 9.88
CA MET A 299 13.69 18.25 10.24
C MET A 299 13.82 19.16 9.02
N GLU A 300 14.47 18.70 7.95
CA GLU A 300 14.65 19.47 6.72
C GLU A 300 13.32 19.74 6.02
N THR A 301 12.42 18.75 5.97
CA THR A 301 11.10 18.97 5.37
C THR A 301 10.30 20.02 6.15
N ARG A 302 10.30 19.96 7.49
CA ARG A 302 9.63 20.98 8.30
C ARG A 302 10.23 22.37 8.13
N ASP A 303 11.54 22.49 7.93
CA ASP A 303 12.17 23.80 7.66
C ASP A 303 11.69 24.42 6.34
N THR A 304 11.44 23.61 5.31
CA THR A 304 10.89 24.10 4.03
C THR A 304 9.47 24.67 4.15
N MET A 305 8.71 24.25 5.17
CA MET A 305 7.35 24.70 5.41
C MET A 305 7.24 26.05 6.11
N ARG A 306 8.35 26.64 6.53
CA ARG A 306 8.41 27.85 7.40
C ARG A 306 7.51 29.01 6.93
N ASN A 307 7.38 29.19 5.61
CA ASN A 307 6.62 30.28 5.01
C ASN A 307 5.28 29.81 4.41
N ALA A 308 4.89 28.56 4.61
CA ALA A 308 3.62 28.04 4.14
C ALA A 308 2.47 28.38 5.09
N PHE A 309 1.28 28.60 4.55
CA PHE A 309 0.06 28.65 5.36
C PHE A 309 -0.38 27.23 5.68
N LEU A 310 0.23 26.65 6.70
CA LEU A 310 0.03 25.27 7.07
C LEU A 310 -1.39 25.02 7.59
N TYR A 311 -2.01 23.96 7.11
CA TYR A 311 -3.18 23.36 7.73
C TYR A 311 -2.72 22.34 8.79
N ASP A 312 -1.93 21.36 8.38
CA ASP A 312 -1.28 20.41 9.29
C ASP A 312 -0.08 19.70 8.63
N ILE A 313 0.61 18.87 9.41
CA ILE A 313 1.76 18.06 9.00
C ILE A 313 1.49 16.62 9.41
N ALA A 314 1.84 15.68 8.54
CA ALA A 314 1.74 14.26 8.83
C ALA A 314 2.50 13.89 10.13
N PRO A 315 1.89 13.18 11.06
CA PRO A 315 2.51 12.83 12.34
C PRO A 315 3.59 11.73 12.21
N GLN A 316 3.78 11.14 11.04
CA GLN A 316 4.84 10.19 10.75
C GLN A 316 5.36 10.34 9.32
N LEU A 317 6.58 9.86 9.09
CA LEU A 317 7.10 9.67 7.74
C LEU A 317 6.28 8.62 6.98
N GLY A 318 5.99 8.91 5.73
CA GLY A 318 5.44 7.97 4.76
C GLY A 318 6.58 7.26 4.03
N THR A 319 6.80 5.99 4.31
CA THR A 319 7.78 5.15 3.63
C THR A 319 7.07 4.31 2.58
N ARG A 320 7.46 4.42 1.31
CA ARG A 320 6.83 3.63 0.25
C ARG A 320 7.25 2.18 0.28
N CYS A 321 8.54 1.94 0.47
CA CYS A 321 9.11 0.61 0.62
C CYS A 321 10.45 0.70 1.36
N SER A 322 10.74 -0.32 2.14
CA SER A 322 12.07 -0.55 2.69
C SER A 322 12.52 -1.98 2.37
N TYR A 323 12.51 -2.87 3.33
CA TYR A 323 12.79 -4.28 3.10
C TYR A 323 11.54 -5.02 2.59
N ARG A 324 11.75 -6.08 1.81
CA ARG A 324 10.67 -6.91 1.23
C ARG A 324 10.92 -8.37 1.53
N LEU A 325 9.86 -9.11 1.77
CA LEU A 325 9.92 -10.55 1.93
C LEU A 325 10.48 -11.21 0.64
N ASP A 326 11.34 -12.20 0.75
CA ASP A 326 11.59 -13.21 -0.29
C ASP A 326 10.78 -14.46 0.08
N GLY A 327 9.50 -14.44 -0.30
CA GLY A 327 8.51 -15.44 0.09
C GLY A 327 8.40 -16.60 -0.89
N GLU A 328 7.42 -17.46 -0.66
CA GLU A 328 7.13 -18.64 -1.49
C GLU A 328 6.78 -18.29 -2.95
N TYR A 329 6.32 -17.09 -3.21
CA TYR A 329 6.12 -16.53 -4.55
C TYR A 329 6.63 -15.09 -4.57
N VAL A 330 7.41 -14.74 -5.59
CA VAL A 330 7.92 -13.38 -5.79
C VAL A 330 7.16 -12.73 -6.95
N ILE A 331 6.40 -11.69 -6.66
CA ILE A 331 5.70 -10.90 -7.68
C ILE A 331 6.73 -10.13 -8.52
N THR A 332 6.60 -10.19 -9.83
CA THR A 332 7.52 -9.61 -10.80
C THR A 332 6.77 -8.78 -11.84
N PRO A 333 7.45 -8.00 -12.70
CA PRO A 333 6.81 -7.32 -13.83
C PRO A 333 6.03 -8.25 -14.77
N ASN A 334 6.35 -9.53 -14.82
CA ASN A 334 5.63 -10.49 -15.65
C ASN A 334 4.17 -10.68 -15.19
N ASP A 335 3.91 -10.58 -13.88
CA ASP A 335 2.56 -10.67 -13.32
C ASP A 335 1.65 -9.53 -13.78
N PHE A 336 2.25 -8.40 -14.21
CA PHE A 336 1.54 -7.24 -14.76
C PHE A 336 1.48 -7.27 -16.29
N ALA A 337 2.53 -7.78 -16.93
CA ALA A 337 2.63 -7.83 -18.38
C ALA A 337 1.86 -9.00 -18.99
N PHE A 338 1.68 -10.06 -18.24
CA PHE A 338 1.00 -11.29 -18.67
C PHE A 338 0.09 -11.77 -17.56
N PRO A 339 -1.22 -11.90 -17.80
CA PRO A 339 -2.13 -12.42 -16.78
C PRO A 339 -1.63 -13.77 -16.27
N GLN A 340 -1.39 -13.80 -14.97
CA GLN A 340 -1.05 -15.02 -14.25
C GLN A 340 -2.29 -15.45 -13.49
N GLU A 341 -2.71 -16.69 -13.67
CA GLU A 341 -3.76 -17.30 -12.88
C GLU A 341 -3.15 -18.03 -11.69
N HIS A 342 -3.65 -17.73 -10.50
CA HIS A 342 -3.19 -18.35 -9.26
C HIS A 342 -4.33 -19.11 -8.59
N GLU A 343 -4.13 -20.39 -8.32
CA GLU A 343 -5.11 -21.18 -7.55
C GLU A 343 -5.28 -20.65 -6.13
N ASP A 344 -4.22 -20.03 -5.58
CA ASP A 344 -4.16 -19.44 -4.26
C ASP A 344 -4.37 -17.92 -4.26
N VAL A 345 -5.09 -17.37 -5.22
CA VAL A 345 -5.37 -15.92 -5.28
C VAL A 345 -6.12 -15.45 -4.04
N ILE A 346 -5.65 -14.34 -3.44
CA ILE A 346 -6.24 -13.74 -2.24
C ILE A 346 -6.69 -12.29 -2.43
N ALA A 347 -6.28 -11.65 -3.50
CA ALA A 347 -6.70 -10.31 -3.88
C ALA A 347 -6.67 -10.19 -5.40
N TRP A 348 -7.65 -9.48 -5.95
CA TRP A 348 -7.77 -9.23 -7.38
C TRP A 348 -7.98 -7.74 -7.57
N HIS A 349 -6.88 -7.03 -7.79
CA HIS A 349 -6.87 -5.58 -7.73
C HIS A 349 -6.44 -4.95 -9.05
N SER A 350 -7.18 -3.94 -9.47
CA SER A 350 -6.68 -2.97 -10.43
C SER A 350 -5.43 -2.32 -9.85
N THR A 351 -4.44 -2.16 -10.68
CA THR A 351 -3.21 -1.48 -10.28
C THR A 351 -2.90 -0.36 -11.25
N ILE A 352 -2.11 0.59 -10.80
CA ILE A 352 -1.63 1.65 -11.66
C ILE A 352 -0.49 1.08 -12.48
N SER A 353 -0.76 0.71 -13.73
CA SER A 353 0.24 0.13 -14.63
C SER A 353 0.06 0.62 -16.05
N PHE A 354 1.16 0.96 -16.70
CA PHE A 354 1.17 1.22 -18.16
C PHE A 354 1.27 -0.04 -19.00
N ILE A 355 1.52 -1.17 -18.36
CA ILE A 355 1.70 -2.42 -19.05
C ILE A 355 0.33 -3.00 -19.43
N ASN A 356 -0.63 -2.93 -18.51
CA ASN A 356 -1.91 -3.60 -18.65
C ASN A 356 -3.14 -2.67 -18.60
N ASP A 357 -2.94 -1.37 -18.79
CA ASP A 357 -4.02 -0.36 -18.76
C ASP A 357 -4.97 -0.49 -17.55
N ASN A 358 -4.40 -0.87 -16.40
CA ASN A 358 -5.09 -1.07 -15.12
C ASN A 358 -6.00 -2.31 -15.03
N CYS A 359 -5.85 -3.26 -15.92
CA CYS A 359 -6.52 -4.56 -15.78
C CYS A 359 -6.18 -5.18 -14.41
N PRO A 360 -7.13 -5.76 -13.70
CA PRO A 360 -6.87 -6.36 -12.40
C PRO A 360 -5.88 -7.52 -12.49
N ILE A 361 -4.96 -7.56 -11.55
CA ILE A 361 -4.00 -8.66 -11.39
C ILE A 361 -4.36 -9.51 -10.17
N GLU A 362 -3.96 -10.76 -10.21
CA GLU A 362 -4.12 -11.70 -9.11
C GLU A 362 -2.91 -11.64 -8.18
N ILE A 363 -3.14 -11.48 -6.87
CA ILE A 363 -2.11 -11.55 -5.84
C ILE A 363 -2.24 -12.91 -5.14
N PRO A 364 -1.23 -13.80 -5.24
CA PRO A 364 -1.31 -15.11 -4.64
C PRO A 364 -1.00 -15.10 -3.14
N TYR A 365 -1.58 -16.02 -2.38
CA TYR A 365 -1.32 -16.20 -0.95
C TYR A 365 0.16 -16.44 -0.64
N ARG A 366 0.84 -17.19 -1.48
CA ARG A 366 2.28 -17.46 -1.37
C ARG A 366 3.14 -16.20 -1.37
N ALA A 367 2.65 -15.07 -1.86
CA ALA A 367 3.38 -13.79 -1.82
C ALA A 367 3.47 -13.17 -0.41
N ILE A 368 2.64 -13.64 0.54
CA ILE A 368 2.68 -13.20 1.94
C ILE A 368 3.24 -14.27 2.89
N LEU A 369 3.69 -15.42 2.34
CA LEU A 369 4.26 -16.53 3.11
C LEU A 369 5.80 -16.49 3.09
N PRO A 370 6.49 -16.46 4.23
CA PRO A 370 7.94 -16.61 4.29
C PRO A 370 8.37 -18.06 4.02
N LYS A 371 9.49 -18.25 3.31
CA LYS A 371 9.99 -19.58 2.90
C LYS A 371 10.36 -20.53 4.06
N LYS A 372 10.73 -20.01 5.21
CA LYS A 372 11.30 -20.84 6.30
C LYS A 372 10.61 -20.69 7.64
N THR A 373 9.81 -19.66 7.81
CA THR A 373 9.22 -19.37 9.12
C THR A 373 7.77 -19.78 9.16
N GLU A 374 7.48 -20.81 9.96
CA GLU A 374 6.12 -21.30 10.20
C GLU A 374 5.33 -20.32 11.08
N ASN A 375 4.01 -20.24 10.83
CA ASN A 375 3.06 -19.42 11.58
C ASN A 375 3.30 -17.92 11.53
N LEU A 376 3.95 -17.45 10.46
CA LEU A 376 4.14 -16.04 10.15
C LEU A 376 3.49 -15.72 8.81
N LEU A 377 2.81 -14.57 8.75
CA LEU A 377 2.25 -13.97 7.53
C LEU A 377 2.75 -12.54 7.41
N CYS A 378 3.10 -12.11 6.20
CA CYS A 378 3.73 -10.81 5.94
C CYS A 378 2.97 -10.01 4.87
N PRO A 379 1.73 -9.56 5.15
CA PRO A 379 0.95 -8.73 4.23
C PRO A 379 1.40 -7.27 4.24
N GLY A 380 0.96 -6.51 3.25
CA GLY A 380 1.20 -5.07 3.19
C GLY A 380 2.32 -4.68 2.24
N ARG A 381 2.90 -3.48 2.42
CA ARG A 381 3.85 -2.90 1.48
C ARG A 381 5.19 -3.66 1.37
N HIS A 382 5.45 -4.60 2.26
CA HIS A 382 6.65 -5.43 2.28
C HIS A 382 6.43 -6.88 1.80
N ILE A 383 5.33 -7.14 1.09
CA ILE A 383 5.06 -8.45 0.52
C ILE A 383 6.19 -8.90 -0.40
N SER A 384 6.19 -10.18 -0.75
CA SER A 384 7.21 -10.75 -1.63
C SER A 384 7.04 -10.27 -3.07
N ALA A 385 7.90 -9.35 -3.45
CA ALA A 385 7.98 -8.83 -4.82
C ALA A 385 9.41 -8.42 -5.15
N ASP A 386 9.78 -8.50 -6.42
CA ASP A 386 11.05 -7.95 -6.86
C ASP A 386 11.05 -6.41 -6.80
N GLU A 387 12.15 -5.81 -7.17
CA GLU A 387 12.34 -4.36 -7.07
C GLU A 387 11.37 -3.53 -7.91
N ILE A 388 10.92 -4.06 -9.04
CA ILE A 388 9.96 -3.39 -9.92
C ILE A 388 8.53 -3.78 -9.56
N GLY A 389 8.29 -5.06 -9.29
CA GLY A 389 6.97 -5.57 -8.92
C GLY A 389 6.40 -4.88 -7.69
N ILE A 390 7.24 -4.61 -6.68
CA ILE A 390 6.80 -3.96 -5.45
C ILE A 390 6.19 -2.58 -5.69
N ASP A 391 6.63 -1.85 -6.71
CA ASP A 391 6.12 -0.51 -7.03
C ASP A 391 4.62 -0.51 -7.40
N TYR A 392 4.08 -1.67 -7.73
CA TYR A 392 2.67 -1.85 -8.10
C TYR A 392 1.83 -2.50 -7.00
N VAL A 393 2.45 -3.19 -6.05
CA VAL A 393 1.73 -3.94 -5.01
C VAL A 393 1.93 -3.38 -3.60
N ASN A 394 2.66 -2.27 -3.45
CA ASN A 394 2.84 -1.57 -2.18
C ASN A 394 1.80 -0.47 -1.92
N LEU A 395 0.83 -0.30 -2.82
CA LEU A 395 -0.20 0.72 -2.69
C LEU A 395 -1.22 0.36 -1.60
N ILE A 396 -1.95 1.35 -1.11
CA ILE A 396 -2.94 1.18 -0.04
C ILE A 396 -3.93 0.05 -0.32
N PRO A 397 -4.57 -0.05 -1.52
CA PRO A 397 -5.51 -1.12 -1.79
C PRO A 397 -4.91 -2.52 -1.66
N GLN A 398 -3.69 -2.72 -2.16
CA GLN A 398 -3.00 -4.00 -2.07
C GLN A 398 -2.62 -4.32 -0.62
N CYS A 399 -2.22 -3.30 0.15
CA CYS A 399 -1.95 -3.48 1.58
C CYS A 399 -3.21 -3.90 2.35
N VAL A 400 -4.34 -3.25 2.09
CA VAL A 400 -5.63 -3.61 2.72
C VAL A 400 -6.06 -5.00 2.31
N GLY A 401 -6.07 -5.31 1.01
CA GLY A 401 -6.51 -6.61 0.50
C GLY A 401 -5.66 -7.77 1.01
N THR A 402 -4.33 -7.63 0.99
CA THR A 402 -3.43 -8.68 1.52
C THR A 402 -3.54 -8.79 3.03
N GLY A 403 -3.75 -7.68 3.74
CA GLY A 403 -4.00 -7.67 5.18
C GLY A 403 -5.30 -8.39 5.53
N GLN A 404 -6.40 -8.05 4.84
CA GLN A 404 -7.70 -8.70 5.01
C GLN A 404 -7.58 -10.21 4.79
N ALA A 405 -6.91 -10.63 3.73
CA ALA A 405 -6.69 -12.04 3.42
C ALA A 405 -5.82 -12.76 4.48
N ALA A 406 -4.75 -12.11 4.95
CA ALA A 406 -3.91 -12.66 6.01
C ALA A 406 -4.70 -12.88 7.31
N GLY A 407 -5.59 -11.95 7.66
CA GLY A 407 -6.47 -12.08 8.83
C GLY A 407 -7.43 -13.27 8.71
N VAL A 408 -8.09 -13.41 7.55
CA VAL A 408 -8.98 -14.57 7.29
C VAL A 408 -8.18 -15.87 7.31
N ALA A 409 -7.01 -15.91 6.67
CA ALA A 409 -6.15 -17.11 6.63
C ALA A 409 -5.70 -17.53 8.05
N ALA A 410 -5.29 -16.57 8.88
CA ALA A 410 -4.93 -16.84 10.27
C ALA A 410 -6.13 -17.40 11.06
N ALA A 411 -7.32 -16.81 10.92
CA ALA A 411 -8.53 -17.31 11.58
C ALA A 411 -8.88 -18.73 11.15
N VAL A 412 -8.80 -19.04 9.86
CA VAL A 412 -9.04 -20.39 9.33
C VAL A 412 -7.99 -21.37 9.85
N ALA A 413 -6.70 -21.02 9.82
CA ALA A 413 -5.64 -21.89 10.31
C ALA A 413 -5.78 -22.19 11.82
N ILE A 414 -6.13 -21.19 12.62
CA ILE A 414 -6.39 -21.36 14.07
C ILE A 414 -7.60 -22.27 14.29
N ALA A 415 -8.71 -22.04 13.59
CA ALA A 415 -9.91 -22.84 13.72
C ALA A 415 -9.72 -24.32 13.31
N ASP A 416 -8.93 -24.54 12.25
CA ASP A 416 -8.63 -25.88 11.72
C ASP A 416 -7.45 -26.57 12.43
N GLY A 417 -6.79 -25.88 13.40
CA GLY A 417 -5.65 -26.41 14.16
C GLY A 417 -4.41 -26.69 13.27
N THR A 418 -4.22 -25.89 12.23
CA THR A 418 -3.12 -26.04 11.26
C THR A 418 -2.17 -24.83 11.27
N THR A 419 -1.11 -24.87 10.47
CA THR A 419 -0.18 -23.76 10.31
C THR A 419 -0.61 -22.82 9.18
N ALA A 420 -0.03 -21.62 9.14
CA ALA A 420 -0.26 -20.67 8.05
C ALA A 420 0.10 -21.25 6.67
N HIS A 421 1.16 -22.07 6.58
CA HIS A 421 1.57 -22.72 5.33
C HIS A 421 0.63 -23.86 4.87
N LYS A 422 -0.17 -24.41 5.78
CA LYS A 422 -1.07 -25.55 5.51
C LYS A 422 -2.54 -25.16 5.55
N VAL A 423 -2.82 -23.87 5.57
CA VAL A 423 -4.21 -23.39 5.60
C VAL A 423 -4.99 -23.86 4.37
N ASN A 424 -6.26 -24.18 4.55
CA ASN A 424 -7.15 -24.47 3.43
C ASN A 424 -7.47 -23.17 2.67
N ILE A 425 -6.71 -22.91 1.62
CA ILE A 425 -6.82 -21.68 0.85
C ILE A 425 -8.20 -21.49 0.20
N LYS A 426 -8.84 -22.58 -0.21
CA LYS A 426 -10.19 -22.53 -0.77
C LYS A 426 -11.20 -21.99 0.25
N LYS A 427 -11.09 -22.44 1.50
CA LYS A 427 -11.92 -21.94 2.61
C LYS A 427 -11.67 -20.45 2.88
N VAL A 428 -10.41 -20.00 2.78
CA VAL A 428 -10.04 -18.59 2.88
C VAL A 428 -10.69 -17.76 1.77
N GLN A 429 -10.56 -18.21 0.52
CA GLN A 429 -11.15 -17.56 -0.64
C GLN A 429 -12.68 -17.46 -0.55
N ASP A 430 -13.34 -18.52 -0.09
CA ASP A 430 -14.79 -18.53 0.04
C ASP A 430 -15.29 -17.56 1.14
N ILE A 431 -14.57 -17.44 2.25
CA ILE A 431 -14.87 -16.45 3.29
C ILE A 431 -14.65 -15.03 2.77
N LEU A 432 -13.54 -14.79 2.09
CA LEU A 432 -13.24 -13.47 1.49
C LEU A 432 -14.34 -13.04 0.53
N ALA A 433 -14.74 -13.92 -0.39
CA ALA A 433 -15.70 -13.58 -1.43
C ALA A 433 -17.15 -13.52 -0.92
N ARG A 434 -17.57 -14.48 -0.09
CA ARG A 434 -18.94 -14.60 0.39
C ARG A 434 -19.25 -13.65 1.56
N ASP A 435 -18.33 -13.57 2.53
CA ASP A 435 -18.61 -12.97 3.83
C ASP A 435 -17.96 -11.59 4.01
N GLN A 436 -16.95 -11.27 3.19
CA GLN A 436 -16.15 -10.05 3.35
C GLN A 436 -16.08 -9.16 2.10
N ASP A 437 -16.95 -9.41 1.12
CA ASP A 437 -17.12 -8.58 -0.08
C ASP A 437 -15.84 -8.35 -0.90
N VAL A 438 -14.98 -9.36 -0.97
CA VAL A 438 -13.75 -9.32 -1.78
C VAL A 438 -13.98 -10.12 -3.05
N PRO A 439 -14.14 -9.50 -4.22
CA PRO A 439 -14.29 -10.24 -5.46
C PRO A 439 -12.97 -10.98 -5.77
N LEU A 440 -13.08 -12.26 -6.03
CA LEU A 440 -11.95 -13.11 -6.44
C LEU A 440 -12.27 -13.81 -7.77
N PRO A 441 -11.32 -13.90 -8.71
CA PRO A 441 -11.56 -14.57 -9.98
C PRO A 441 -11.88 -16.05 -9.76
N ARG A 442 -12.75 -16.59 -10.59
CA ARG A 442 -13.15 -18.03 -10.58
C ARG A 442 -13.74 -18.53 -9.25
N ASN A 443 -14.04 -17.63 -8.30
CA ASN A 443 -14.73 -17.99 -7.06
C ASN A 443 -16.25 -18.02 -7.26
N PRO A 444 -16.98 -19.04 -6.78
CA PRO A 444 -18.42 -19.19 -7.00
C PRO A 444 -19.28 -18.11 -6.34
N TYR A 445 -18.76 -17.38 -5.37
CA TYR A 445 -19.45 -16.28 -4.70
C TYR A 445 -19.17 -14.91 -5.33
N THR A 446 -18.24 -14.83 -6.30
CA THR A 446 -18.00 -13.62 -7.08
C THR A 446 -18.95 -13.59 -8.29
N ASP A 447 -19.58 -12.44 -8.53
CA ASP A 447 -20.44 -12.25 -9.69
C ASP A 447 -19.65 -12.53 -10.99
N PRO A 448 -20.10 -13.48 -11.83
CA PRO A 448 -19.42 -13.85 -13.08
C PRO A 448 -19.18 -12.66 -14.02
N SER A 449 -19.95 -11.59 -13.92
CA SER A 449 -19.80 -10.39 -14.74
C SER A 449 -18.45 -9.67 -14.53
N TYR A 450 -17.78 -9.90 -13.41
CA TYR A 450 -16.40 -9.42 -13.20
C TYR A 450 -15.43 -10.04 -14.21
N MET A 451 -15.48 -11.37 -14.37
CA MET A 451 -14.66 -12.07 -15.35
C MET A 451 -15.02 -11.67 -16.76
N GLN A 452 -16.35 -11.60 -17.05
CA GLN A 452 -16.85 -11.19 -18.36
C GLN A 452 -16.39 -9.78 -18.72
N ASN A 453 -16.41 -8.85 -17.75
CA ASN A 453 -15.93 -7.48 -17.93
C ASN A 453 -14.46 -7.43 -18.38
N VAL A 454 -13.60 -8.25 -17.79
CA VAL A 454 -12.18 -8.35 -18.20
C VAL A 454 -12.06 -8.93 -19.60
N VAL A 455 -12.77 -10.02 -19.88
CA VAL A 455 -12.70 -10.72 -21.18
C VAL A 455 -13.22 -9.85 -22.32
N ASP A 456 -14.39 -9.22 -22.13
CA ASP A 456 -15.06 -8.49 -23.21
C ASP A 456 -14.39 -7.15 -23.54
N HIS A 457 -13.81 -6.51 -22.53
CA HIS A 457 -13.34 -5.14 -22.69
C HIS A 457 -11.83 -5.01 -22.83
N GLU A 458 -11.05 -5.79 -22.11
CA GLU A 458 -9.62 -5.52 -21.98
C GLU A 458 -8.70 -6.68 -22.32
N TYR A 459 -9.17 -7.91 -22.20
CA TYR A 459 -8.28 -9.05 -22.35
C TYR A 459 -7.56 -9.06 -23.71
N GLY A 460 -8.29 -8.78 -24.79
CA GLY A 460 -7.71 -8.70 -26.13
C GLY A 460 -6.69 -7.57 -26.29
N LEU A 461 -7.03 -6.39 -25.78
CA LEU A 461 -6.14 -5.23 -25.80
C LEU A 461 -4.94 -5.45 -24.90
N TYR A 462 -5.16 -5.95 -23.71
CA TYR A 462 -4.13 -6.28 -22.75
C TYR A 462 -3.12 -7.29 -23.33
N THR A 463 -3.61 -8.38 -23.91
CA THR A 463 -2.75 -9.39 -24.54
C THR A 463 -1.93 -8.80 -25.68
N GLN A 464 -2.51 -7.92 -26.51
CA GLN A 464 -1.80 -7.25 -27.58
C GLN A 464 -0.74 -6.28 -27.05
N LEU A 465 -1.07 -5.53 -26.00
CA LEU A 465 -0.12 -4.60 -25.36
C LEU A 465 1.04 -5.34 -24.70
N ALA A 466 0.73 -6.43 -23.98
CA ALA A 466 1.75 -7.29 -23.38
C ALA A 466 2.67 -7.91 -24.42
N LYS A 467 2.10 -8.40 -25.53
CA LYS A 467 2.87 -8.91 -26.67
C LYS A 467 3.78 -7.84 -27.25
N ASN A 468 3.25 -6.66 -27.55
CA ASN A 468 4.01 -5.54 -28.07
C ASN A 468 5.11 -5.09 -27.11
N ALA A 469 4.81 -5.07 -25.81
CA ALA A 469 5.77 -4.72 -24.78
C ALA A 469 6.91 -5.76 -24.68
N ARG A 470 6.59 -7.04 -24.85
CA ARG A 470 7.57 -8.14 -24.83
C ARG A 470 8.48 -8.11 -26.04
N GLU A 471 7.93 -7.82 -27.23
CA GLU A 471 8.66 -7.73 -28.48
C GLU A 471 9.58 -6.50 -28.54
N LYS A 472 9.23 -5.45 -27.80
CA LYS A 472 10.03 -4.24 -27.67
C LYS A 472 10.82 -4.32 -26.37
N ALA A 473 12.14 -4.18 -26.45
CA ALA A 473 12.99 -4.06 -25.26
C ALA A 473 12.57 -2.92 -24.29
N GLY A 474 11.49 -2.21 -24.60
CA GLY A 474 10.94 -1.09 -23.86
C GLY A 474 9.81 -1.39 -22.89
N TYR A 475 9.38 -2.64 -22.72
CA TYR A 475 8.25 -2.88 -21.81
C TYR A 475 8.56 -2.52 -20.34
N LEU A 476 9.81 -2.76 -19.92
CA LEU A 476 10.26 -2.32 -18.60
C LEU A 476 10.48 -0.80 -18.51
N SER A 477 10.78 -0.14 -19.63
CA SER A 477 10.73 1.34 -19.66
C SER A 477 9.32 1.87 -19.43
N GLY A 478 8.30 1.16 -19.89
CA GLY A 478 6.90 1.49 -19.61
C GLY A 478 6.59 1.46 -18.11
N VAL A 479 7.11 0.47 -17.39
CA VAL A 479 6.97 0.37 -15.93
C VAL A 479 7.62 1.56 -15.22
N ARG A 480 8.84 1.90 -15.59
CA ARG A 480 9.51 3.09 -15.05
C ARG A 480 8.80 4.39 -15.42
N GLN A 481 8.35 4.49 -16.64
CA GLN A 481 7.60 5.63 -17.12
C GLN A 481 6.35 5.86 -16.30
N PHE A 482 5.67 4.80 -15.92
CA PHE A 482 4.53 4.90 -15.01
C PHE A 482 4.93 5.40 -13.62
N GLY A 483 5.95 4.82 -13.02
CA GLY A 483 6.49 5.31 -11.75
C GLY A 483 6.85 6.79 -11.82
N ALA A 484 7.50 7.21 -12.92
CA ALA A 484 7.81 8.60 -13.20
C ALA A 484 6.57 9.48 -13.33
N ASN A 485 5.53 9.05 -14.03
CA ASN A 485 4.31 9.85 -14.20
C ASN A 485 3.50 10.00 -12.90
N GLN A 486 3.47 8.97 -12.09
CA GLN A 486 2.79 9.02 -10.79
C GLN A 486 3.54 9.84 -9.76
N GLY A 487 4.81 9.81 -9.85
CA GLY A 487 5.66 10.46 -8.91
C GLY A 487 6.68 11.31 -9.63
N GLU A 488 6.70 11.29 -10.98
CA GLU A 488 7.72 11.85 -11.81
C GLU A 488 9.02 11.88 -11.04
N ILE A 489 9.69 10.77 -10.95
CA ILE A 489 10.99 10.71 -10.33
C ILE A 489 11.86 11.64 -11.16
N VAL A 490 12.00 12.85 -10.67
CA VAL A 490 12.96 13.80 -11.20
C VAL A 490 14.28 13.34 -10.62
N ASP A 491 15.14 12.81 -11.45
CA ASP A 491 16.54 12.68 -11.12
C ASP A 491 17.05 14.08 -10.80
N SER A 492 17.70 14.24 -9.66
CA SER A 492 18.29 15.49 -9.20
C SER A 492 19.22 16.15 -10.24
N ASP A 493 19.76 15.36 -11.15
CA ASP A 493 20.63 15.84 -12.24
C ASP A 493 19.85 16.26 -13.50
N SER A 494 18.56 16.60 -13.39
CA SER A 494 17.67 16.87 -14.52
C SER A 494 17.63 15.73 -15.56
N LYS A 495 18.23 14.61 -15.27
CA LYS A 495 17.97 13.35 -15.94
C LYS A 495 16.64 12.82 -15.46
N SER A 496 15.71 13.75 -15.23
CA SER A 496 14.33 13.41 -14.95
C SER A 496 13.92 12.44 -16.03
N ILE A 497 13.39 11.34 -15.60
CA ILE A 497 12.58 10.51 -16.44
C ILE A 497 11.39 11.39 -16.78
N LYS A 498 11.52 12.20 -17.81
CA LYS A 498 10.41 12.95 -18.36
C LYS A 498 9.36 11.93 -18.74
N GLY A 499 8.12 12.18 -18.36
CA GLY A 499 7.02 11.31 -18.70
C GLY A 499 7.08 10.97 -20.19
N GLY A 500 7.11 9.70 -20.53
CA GLY A 500 7.29 9.24 -21.88
C GLY A 500 8.74 9.16 -22.36
N GLY A 501 9.68 9.47 -21.50
CA GLY A 501 11.06 9.61 -21.91
C GLY A 501 11.89 8.35 -21.81
N ASP A 502 13.08 8.54 -22.13
CA ASP A 502 14.19 7.65 -22.38
C ASP A 502 14.82 7.06 -21.11
N ALA A 503 14.04 6.66 -20.12
CA ALA A 503 14.57 5.94 -18.98
C ALA A 503 15.23 4.66 -19.45
N GLN A 504 16.54 4.68 -19.52
CA GLN A 504 17.32 3.48 -19.75
C GLN A 504 17.26 2.62 -18.50
N LEU A 505 16.62 1.48 -18.62
CA LEU A 505 16.64 0.44 -17.60
C LEU A 505 18.04 -0.09 -17.45
N ASN A 506 18.41 -0.39 -16.22
CA ASN A 506 19.58 -1.22 -15.98
C ASN A 506 19.42 -2.53 -16.78
N PRO A 507 20.30 -2.82 -17.74
CA PRO A 507 20.18 -4.00 -18.57
C PRO A 507 20.22 -5.33 -17.80
N ASN A 508 20.64 -5.30 -16.54
CA ASN A 508 20.63 -6.47 -15.66
C ASN A 508 19.22 -6.77 -15.10
N LEU A 509 18.31 -5.79 -15.09
CA LEU A 509 16.91 -6.00 -14.72
C LEU A 509 16.09 -6.68 -15.84
N ILE A 510 16.59 -6.62 -17.08
CA ILE A 510 15.95 -7.26 -18.24
C ILE A 510 16.17 -8.77 -18.24
N LYS A 511 17.12 -9.26 -17.45
CA LYS A 511 17.50 -10.68 -17.38
C LYS A 511 16.73 -11.50 -16.35
N ALA A 512 15.70 -10.95 -15.72
CA ALA A 512 14.78 -11.75 -14.94
C ALA A 512 14.06 -12.71 -15.90
N THR A 513 14.62 -13.88 -16.06
CA THR A 513 14.06 -14.98 -16.84
C THR A 513 12.71 -15.38 -16.26
N PRO A 514 11.70 -15.66 -17.07
CA PRO A 514 10.47 -16.27 -16.56
C PRO A 514 10.88 -17.56 -15.87
N GLN A 515 10.68 -17.66 -14.59
CA GLN A 515 10.69 -18.96 -13.95
C GLN A 515 9.31 -19.57 -14.17
N HIS A 516 9.35 -20.72 -14.81
CA HIS A 516 8.20 -21.57 -15.09
C HIS A 516 7.46 -21.98 -13.83
#